data_434ff06dd8f16547b537ededd0024547
#
_entry.id   434ff06dd8f16547b537ededd0024547
#
_cell.length_a   1.000
_cell.length_b   1.000
_cell.length_c   1.000
_cell.angle_alpha   90.00
_cell.angle_beta   90.00
_cell.angle_gamma   90.00
#
_symmetry.space_group_name_H-M   'P 1'
#
loop_
_entity.id
_entity.type
_entity.pdbx_description
1 polymer ?
#
loop_
_entity_poly.entity_id
_entity_poly.type
_entity_poly.pdbx_seq_one_letter_code
_entity_poly.pdbx_strand_id
1 'polypeptide(L)'
;MDNTSDHQIVPGISVTTSGQASVDPSLTDVLFDLAIKLEEPTNLPVDVEHVLAAVVLAAREGKLDSKTPLSSDDSALVEILVGHVKTVFEQFGGKVGRDD
;
A
#
# COMPACT_ATOMS: atom_id res chain seq x y z
N MET A 1 -24.95 12.42 4.45
CA MET A 1 -24.62 12.15 4.09
C MET A 1 -23.89 11.88 3.66
N ASP A 2 -23.52 11.74 3.68
CA ASP A 2 -22.68 11.64 3.24
C ASP A 2 -22.36 10.92 2.45
N ASN A 3 -22.22 10.96 1.80
CA ASN A 3 -21.91 10.29 0.97
C ASN A 3 -20.68 10.07 0.81
N THR A 4 -19.99 9.99 1.64
CA THR A 4 -18.75 9.83 1.49
C THR A 4 -18.52 8.66 0.82
N SER A 5 -17.66 8.63 0.04
CA SER A 5 -17.38 7.56 -0.67
C SER A 5 -16.15 6.94 -0.28
N ASP A 6 -15.67 7.16 0.87
CA ASP A 6 -14.47 6.54 1.36
C ASP A 6 -14.71 5.05 1.57
N HIS A 7 -13.83 4.25 1.03
CA HIS A 7 -13.93 2.82 1.15
C HIS A 7 -12.67 2.31 1.83
N GLN A 8 -12.82 1.74 3.01
CA GLN A 8 -11.66 1.25 3.77
C GLN A 8 -11.16 -0.05 3.15
N ILE A 9 -9.93 -0.05 2.67
CA ILE A 9 -9.36 -1.25 2.04
C ILE A 9 -8.61 -2.12 3.05
N VAL A 10 -7.99 -1.48 4.04
CA VAL A 10 -7.40 -2.17 5.19
C VAL A 10 -7.59 -1.23 6.37
N PRO A 11 -7.46 -1.73 7.61
CA PRO A 11 -7.61 -0.84 8.76
C PRO A 11 -6.62 0.33 8.67
N GLY A 12 -7.15 1.53 8.71
CA GLY A 12 -6.35 2.75 8.66
C GLY A 12 -6.09 3.31 7.29
N ILE A 13 -6.49 2.62 6.22
CA ILE A 13 -6.31 3.13 4.86
C ILE A 13 -7.63 3.07 4.11
N SER A 14 -8.04 4.19 3.57
CA SER A 14 -9.28 4.30 2.80
C SER A 14 -8.99 4.91 1.45
N VAL A 15 -9.83 4.60 0.48
CA VAL A 15 -9.70 5.14 -0.87
C VAL A 15 -11.02 5.81 -1.23
N THR A 16 -10.95 7.03 -1.77
CA THR A 16 -12.15 7.74 -2.21
C THR A 16 -12.56 7.27 -3.60
N THR A 17 -13.74 7.70 -4.04
CA THR A 17 -14.20 7.36 -5.39
C THR A 17 -13.31 8.00 -6.45
N SER A 18 -12.61 9.07 -6.11
CA SER A 18 -11.68 9.69 -7.06
C SER A 18 -10.33 8.98 -7.09
N GLY A 19 -10.14 7.98 -6.24
CA GLY A 19 -8.90 7.20 -6.25
C GLY A 19 -7.84 7.71 -5.30
N GLN A 20 -8.17 8.68 -4.46
CA GLN A 20 -7.21 9.20 -3.51
C GLN A 20 -7.19 8.33 -2.25
N ALA A 21 -6.00 8.04 -1.77
CA ALA A 21 -5.84 7.25 -0.55
C ALA A 21 -5.71 8.17 0.65
N SER A 22 -6.37 7.79 1.73
CA SER A 22 -6.24 8.45 3.03
C SER A 22 -5.62 7.47 4.01
N VAL A 23 -4.60 7.90 4.71
CA VAL A 23 -3.86 7.04 5.62
C VAL A 23 -3.94 7.61 7.02
N ASP A 24 -4.30 6.75 7.98
CA ASP A 24 -4.31 7.13 9.38
C ASP A 24 -2.87 7.44 9.80
N PRO A 25 -2.62 8.57 10.45
CA PRO A 25 -1.25 8.91 10.87
C PRO A 25 -0.58 7.82 11.72
N SER A 26 -1.37 7.01 12.42
CA SER A 26 -0.82 5.95 13.25
C SER A 26 -0.14 4.86 12.41
N LEU A 27 -0.41 4.81 11.11
CA LEU A 27 0.20 3.83 10.23
C LEU A 27 1.50 4.33 9.60
N THR A 28 1.87 5.58 9.82
CA THR A 28 3.06 6.12 9.18
C THR A 28 4.29 5.28 9.49
N ASP A 29 4.48 4.93 10.76
CA ASP A 29 5.64 4.12 11.15
C ASP A 29 5.58 2.72 10.55
N VAL A 30 4.39 2.14 10.47
CA VAL A 30 4.22 0.82 9.88
C VAL A 30 4.60 0.86 8.40
N LEU A 31 4.16 1.91 7.70
CA LEU A 31 4.48 2.03 6.28
C LEU A 31 5.97 2.22 6.05
N PHE A 32 6.65 2.99 6.91
CA PHE A 32 8.11 3.13 6.82
C PHE A 32 8.80 1.79 7.07
N ASP A 33 8.35 1.06 8.08
CA ASP A 33 8.95 -0.25 8.37
C ASP A 33 8.73 -1.21 7.22
N LEU A 34 7.55 -1.18 6.60
CA LEU A 34 7.28 -2.04 5.45
C LEU A 34 8.16 -1.65 4.26
N ALA A 35 8.37 -0.35 4.05
CA ALA A 35 9.22 0.09 2.95
C ALA A 35 10.63 -0.48 3.13
N ILE A 36 11.15 -0.40 4.34
CA ILE A 36 12.48 -0.93 4.63
C ILE A 36 12.51 -2.44 4.40
N LYS A 37 11.50 -3.14 4.89
CA LYS A 37 11.45 -4.60 4.75
C LYS A 37 11.29 -5.04 3.31
N LEU A 38 10.65 -4.22 2.49
CA LEU A 38 10.43 -4.60 1.09
C LEU A 38 11.62 -4.30 0.20
N GLU A 39 12.53 -3.43 0.63
CA GLU A 39 13.70 -3.11 -0.17
C GLU A 39 14.60 -4.32 -0.36
N GLU A 40 14.80 -5.10 0.67
CA GLU A 40 15.72 -6.21 0.61
C GLU A 40 15.27 -7.30 -0.38
N PRO A 41 14.06 -7.83 -0.25
CA PRO A 41 13.63 -8.89 -1.16
C PRO A 41 13.39 -8.42 -2.59
N THR A 42 13.06 -7.13 -2.78
CA THR A 42 12.81 -6.62 -4.13
C THR A 42 14.04 -6.02 -4.76
N ASN A 43 15.03 -5.65 -3.94
CA ASN A 43 16.21 -4.94 -4.41
C ASN A 43 15.83 -3.65 -5.16
N LEU A 44 14.79 -2.96 -4.68
CA LEU A 44 14.28 -1.75 -5.27
C LEU A 44 14.25 -0.66 -4.21
N PRO A 45 14.36 0.62 -4.61
CA PRO A 45 14.31 1.72 -3.65
C PRO A 45 12.86 2.02 -3.24
N VAL A 46 12.31 1.17 -2.39
CA VAL A 46 10.92 1.25 -1.97
C VAL A 46 10.74 2.40 -0.98
N ASP A 47 9.75 3.24 -1.23
CA ASP A 47 9.38 4.31 -0.32
C ASP A 47 7.95 4.09 0.16
N VAL A 48 7.51 4.92 1.10
CA VAL A 48 6.17 4.79 1.68
C VAL A 48 5.09 4.83 0.59
N GLU A 49 5.23 5.73 -0.38
CA GLU A 49 4.22 5.82 -1.43
C GLU A 49 4.16 4.54 -2.28
N HIS A 50 5.28 3.85 -2.44
CA HIS A 50 5.27 2.58 -3.16
C HIS A 50 4.56 1.51 -2.34
N VAL A 51 4.76 1.51 -1.03
CA VAL A 51 4.05 0.58 -0.15
C VAL A 51 2.55 0.83 -0.23
N LEU A 52 2.15 2.10 -0.17
CA LEU A 52 0.74 2.44 -0.22
C LEU A 52 0.11 1.99 -1.54
N ALA A 53 0.79 2.24 -2.66
CA ALA A 53 0.28 1.80 -3.96
C ALA A 53 0.17 0.28 -4.02
N ALA A 54 1.14 -0.43 -3.45
CA ALA A 54 1.11 -1.89 -3.44
C ALA A 54 -0.07 -2.39 -2.61
N VAL A 55 -0.35 -1.73 -1.48
CA VAL A 55 -1.49 -2.09 -0.64
C VAL A 55 -2.80 -1.91 -1.41
N VAL A 56 -2.93 -0.79 -2.12
CA VAL A 56 -4.14 -0.53 -2.90
C VAL A 56 -4.31 -1.60 -3.98
N LEU A 57 -3.24 -1.93 -4.69
CA LEU A 57 -3.32 -2.96 -5.71
C LEU A 57 -3.68 -4.32 -5.13
N ALA A 58 -3.06 -4.68 -4.01
CA ALA A 58 -3.34 -5.97 -3.38
C ALA A 58 -4.79 -6.03 -2.93
N ALA A 59 -5.33 -4.94 -2.41
CA ALA A 59 -6.73 -4.91 -1.99
C ALA A 59 -7.65 -5.05 -3.18
N ARG A 60 -7.30 -4.43 -4.31
CA ARG A 60 -8.11 -4.57 -5.52
C ARG A 60 -8.16 -5.99 -6.03
N GLU A 61 -7.07 -6.73 -5.83
CA GLU A 61 -7.01 -8.11 -6.30
C GLU A 61 -7.56 -9.09 -5.27
N GLY A 62 -8.09 -8.60 -4.17
CA GLY A 62 -8.65 -9.47 -3.14
C GLY A 62 -7.63 -10.13 -2.26
N LYS A 63 -6.38 -9.67 -2.30
CA LYS A 63 -5.32 -10.24 -1.47
C LYS A 63 -5.32 -9.67 -0.06
N LEU A 64 -5.89 -8.49 0.11
CA LEU A 64 -6.04 -7.84 1.40
C LEU A 64 -7.49 -7.44 1.58
N ASP A 65 -7.94 -7.37 2.82
CA ASP A 65 -9.31 -6.93 3.07
C ASP A 65 -9.33 -5.97 4.26
N SER A 66 -10.53 -5.46 4.58
CA SER A 66 -10.67 -4.43 5.60
C SER A 66 -10.44 -4.96 7.01
N LYS A 67 -10.21 -6.26 7.16
CA LYS A 67 -9.96 -6.87 8.45
C LYS A 67 -8.51 -7.25 8.66
N THR A 68 -7.67 -7.03 7.65
CA THR A 68 -6.27 -7.43 7.72
C THR A 68 -5.41 -6.21 8.04
N PRO A 69 -4.96 -6.05 9.29
CA PRO A 69 -4.14 -4.88 9.63
C PRO A 69 -2.75 -5.00 9.02
N LEU A 70 -2.19 -3.86 8.63
CA LEU A 70 -0.83 -3.83 8.13
C LEU A 70 0.15 -4.05 9.27
N SER A 71 1.18 -4.82 9.00
CA SER A 71 2.22 -5.09 9.99
C SER A 71 3.50 -5.47 9.30
N SER A 72 4.60 -4.89 9.72
CA SER A 72 5.89 -5.25 9.16
C SER A 72 6.37 -6.60 9.66
N ASP A 73 5.71 -7.14 10.68
CA ASP A 73 6.07 -8.45 11.24
C ASP A 73 5.30 -9.60 10.59
N ASP A 74 4.32 -9.30 9.75
CA ASP A 74 3.50 -10.33 9.12
C ASP A 74 4.17 -10.76 7.82
N SER A 75 4.82 -11.93 7.85
CA SER A 75 5.57 -12.38 6.69
C SER A 75 4.66 -12.67 5.48
N ALA A 76 3.43 -13.13 5.73
CA ALA A 76 2.50 -13.37 4.63
C ALA A 76 2.14 -12.06 3.94
N LEU A 77 1.91 -11.01 4.73
CA LEU A 77 1.62 -9.70 4.17
C LEU A 77 2.81 -9.16 3.40
N VAL A 78 4.01 -9.31 3.95
CA VAL A 78 5.22 -8.84 3.28
C VAL A 78 5.37 -9.54 1.93
N GLU A 79 5.13 -10.84 1.86
CA GLU A 79 5.23 -11.57 0.60
C GLU A 79 4.24 -11.05 -0.44
N ILE A 80 3.02 -10.78 -0.01
CA ILE A 80 2.01 -10.22 -0.91
C ILE A 80 2.49 -8.88 -1.45
N LEU A 81 3.00 -8.04 -0.57
CA LEU A 81 3.43 -6.71 -0.97
C LEU A 81 4.68 -6.73 -1.85
N VAL A 82 5.56 -7.71 -1.65
CA VAL A 82 6.75 -7.85 -2.51
C VAL A 82 6.32 -7.96 -3.98
N GLY A 83 5.36 -8.82 -4.26
CA GLY A 83 4.89 -8.98 -5.63
C GLY A 83 4.25 -7.72 -6.17
N HIS A 84 3.48 -7.04 -5.34
CA HIS A 84 2.77 -5.84 -5.79
C HIS A 84 3.70 -4.64 -5.93
N VAL A 85 4.72 -4.53 -5.08
CA VAL A 85 5.71 -3.47 -5.23
C VAL A 85 6.45 -3.61 -6.56
N LYS A 86 6.79 -4.84 -6.94
CA LYS A 86 7.43 -5.05 -8.24
C LYS A 86 6.53 -4.59 -9.36
N THR A 87 5.23 -4.89 -9.26
CA THR A 87 4.27 -4.44 -10.26
C THR A 87 4.21 -2.91 -10.31
N VAL A 88 4.20 -2.27 -9.13
CA VAL A 88 4.17 -0.82 -9.07
C VAL A 88 5.37 -0.21 -9.80
N PHE A 89 6.56 -0.75 -9.56
CA PHE A 89 7.76 -0.24 -10.22
C PHE A 89 7.72 -0.49 -11.71
N GLU A 90 7.17 -1.63 -12.15
CA GLU A 90 7.06 -1.93 -13.56
C GLU A 90 6.08 -0.99 -14.26
N GLN A 91 4.96 -0.70 -13.61
CA GLN A 91 3.92 0.10 -14.23
C GLN A 91 4.20 1.60 -14.14
N PHE A 92 4.82 2.03 -13.05
CA PHE A 92 4.98 3.46 -12.79
C PHE A 92 6.42 3.92 -12.78
N GLY A 93 7.37 3.03 -12.97
CA GLY A 93 8.78 3.40 -12.98
C GLY A 93 9.24 4.03 -11.68
N GLY A 94 8.60 3.69 -10.57
CA GLY A 94 8.92 4.24 -9.27
C GLY A 94 8.29 5.58 -8.98
N LYS A 95 7.47 6.11 -9.91
CA LYS A 95 6.88 7.44 -9.74
C LYS A 95 5.40 7.33 -9.47
N VAL A 96 5.05 6.85 -8.31
CA VAL A 96 3.66 6.62 -7.97
C VAL A 96 2.96 7.94 -7.67
N GLY A 97 1.81 8.16 -8.32
CA GLY A 97 1.01 9.34 -8.06
C GLY A 97 1.56 10.64 -8.62
N ARG A 98 2.51 10.55 -9.54
CA ARG A 98 3.11 11.75 -10.13
C ARG A 98 3.07 11.66 -11.62
N ASP A 99 3.08 12.83 -12.21
CA ASP A 99 3.01 12.93 -13.62
C ASP A 99 4.27 13.25 -14.25
N ASP A 100 5.35 13.22 -13.66
CA ASP A 100 6.57 13.67 -14.30
C ASP A 100 7.10 12.75 -15.30
#